data_389160b7838ce51eefcffe7993ae27a2
#
_entry.id   389160b7838ce51eefcffe7993ae27a2
#
_cell.length_a   1.000
_cell.length_b   1.000
_cell.length_c   1.000
_cell.angle_alpha   90.00
_cell.angle_beta   90.00
_cell.angle_gamma   90.00
#
_symmetry.space_group_name_H-M   'P 1'
#
loop_
_entity.id
_entity.type
_entity.pdbx_description
1 polymer ?
#
loop_
_entity_poly.entity_id
_entity_poly.type
_entity_poly.pdbx_seq_one_letter_code
_entity_poly.pdbx_strand_id
1 'polypeptide(L)'
;MMQARPYEGLQDLHAMLDLLAEGRKVDNGTYYVHVGDLQWWLFYTDLPPQTWQSNIRLWMQNGRLVGWALLSPDQDAFDVFADPRLRGGALEHEMLAWAVEQMSAYDQVQNVWVAEDDEARIHWLEAHGFTCAESHTILFKRSLSGSLKRPPLPEGFSIRTSRGEEDARLRSVASHAAFGSLKPFDEYWPRTLRFMQSPVYVPQHEIFVIAPTGEVASYCIIWTDTLNKAGHFEPVGTHPNFQRRGLGKILLFEGLRRLKSEGMSEASVCTNHDNAAAISLYESVGFQKSKRLLTFRKGNTL
;
A
#
# COMPACT_ATOMS: atom_id res chain seq x y z
N MET A 1 6.54 -29.49 11.25
CA MET A 1 5.98 -29.94 9.97
C MET A 1 5.45 -28.68 9.27
N MET A 2 5.70 -28.53 7.96
CA MET A 2 5.15 -27.43 7.15
C MET A 2 3.70 -27.76 6.77
N GLN A 3 2.81 -26.80 6.86
CA GLN A 3 1.40 -26.96 6.51
C GLN A 3 0.88 -25.68 5.85
N ALA A 4 0.20 -25.79 4.72
CA ALA A 4 -0.45 -24.66 4.06
C ALA A 4 -1.97 -24.75 4.24
N ARG A 5 -2.61 -23.58 4.44
CA ARG A 5 -4.06 -23.47 4.60
C ARG A 5 -4.60 -22.14 4.04
N PRO A 6 -5.90 -22.05 3.74
CA PRO A 6 -6.53 -20.78 3.38
C PRO A 6 -6.58 -19.81 4.57
N TYR A 7 -6.83 -18.55 4.28
CA TYR A 7 -7.14 -17.49 5.25
C TYR A 7 -8.51 -17.72 5.89
N GLU A 8 -8.62 -17.55 7.21
CA GLU A 8 -9.83 -17.84 7.96
C GLU A 8 -10.41 -16.62 8.72
N GLY A 9 -9.73 -15.47 8.74
CA GLY A 9 -10.26 -14.26 9.34
C GLY A 9 -9.24 -13.35 10.05
N LEU A 10 -9.76 -12.51 10.96
CA LEU A 10 -8.94 -11.43 11.58
C LEU A 10 -7.72 -11.91 12.36
N GLN A 11 -7.75 -13.10 12.94
CA GLN A 11 -6.56 -13.65 13.62
C GLN A 11 -5.41 -13.89 12.63
N ASP A 12 -5.73 -14.33 11.43
CA ASP A 12 -4.77 -14.52 10.36
C ASP A 12 -4.23 -13.18 9.85
N LEU A 13 -5.11 -12.18 9.72
CA LEU A 13 -4.66 -10.82 9.39
C LEU A 13 -3.63 -10.31 10.40
N HIS A 14 -3.92 -10.45 11.69
CA HIS A 14 -2.97 -10.04 12.72
C HIS A 14 -1.63 -10.80 12.60
N ALA A 15 -1.67 -12.10 12.40
CA ALA A 15 -0.45 -12.89 12.20
C ALA A 15 0.33 -12.47 10.94
N MET A 16 -0.36 -12.10 9.84
CA MET A 16 0.26 -11.58 8.63
C MET A 16 0.93 -10.22 8.88
N LEU A 17 0.26 -9.31 9.59
CA LEU A 17 0.80 -8.00 9.97
C LEU A 17 2.01 -8.14 10.88
N ASP A 18 1.95 -9.02 11.88
CA ASP A 18 3.06 -9.29 12.79
C ASP A 18 4.27 -9.85 12.03
N LEU A 19 4.06 -10.79 11.10
CA LEU A 19 5.13 -11.34 10.28
C LEU A 19 5.77 -10.26 9.39
N LEU A 20 4.98 -9.37 8.80
CA LEU A 20 5.48 -8.22 8.03
C LEU A 20 6.34 -7.29 8.91
N ALA A 21 5.82 -6.89 10.06
CA ALA A 21 6.52 -5.97 10.95
C ALA A 21 7.83 -6.58 11.49
N GLU A 22 7.81 -7.85 11.90
CA GLU A 22 9.01 -8.58 12.30
C GLU A 22 10.00 -8.73 11.15
N GLY A 23 9.51 -9.04 9.95
CA GLY A 23 10.33 -9.18 8.74
C GLY A 23 11.07 -7.89 8.41
N ARG A 24 10.37 -6.76 8.42
CA ARG A 24 10.96 -5.42 8.22
C ARG A 24 12.07 -5.11 9.23
N LYS A 25 11.92 -5.53 10.48
CA LYS A 25 12.92 -5.35 11.52
C LYS A 25 14.18 -6.19 11.29
N VAL A 26 14.03 -7.44 10.86
CA VAL A 26 15.15 -8.37 10.63
C VAL A 26 15.93 -7.96 9.39
N ASP A 27 15.24 -7.57 8.35
CA ASP A 27 15.80 -7.29 7.02
C ASP A 27 16.46 -5.90 6.92
N ASN A 28 16.47 -5.15 8.02
CA ASN A 28 17.13 -3.85 8.14
C ASN A 28 16.80 -2.88 6.99
N GLY A 29 15.56 -2.94 6.50
CA GLY A 29 15.06 -2.06 5.44
C GLY A 29 15.13 -2.63 4.03
N THR A 30 15.48 -3.88 3.83
CA THR A 30 15.20 -4.61 2.60
C THR A 30 13.69 -4.63 2.40
N TYR A 31 13.24 -4.63 1.16
CA TYR A 31 11.84 -4.38 0.90
C TYR A 31 10.93 -5.46 1.45
N TYR A 32 10.18 -5.08 2.43
CA TYR A 32 8.88 -5.63 2.72
C TYR A 32 7.86 -4.50 2.68
N VAL A 33 6.70 -4.78 2.14
CA VAL A 33 5.59 -3.84 2.13
C VAL A 33 5.31 -3.33 3.55
N HIS A 34 4.83 -2.12 3.68
CA HIS A 34 4.42 -1.61 4.96
C HIS A 34 3.16 -2.35 5.44
N VAL A 35 2.97 -2.49 6.74
CA VAL A 35 1.74 -3.08 7.30
C VAL A 35 0.47 -2.37 6.80
N GLY A 36 0.58 -1.08 6.48
CA GLY A 36 -0.49 -0.29 5.89
C GLY A 36 -0.84 -0.70 4.46
N ASP A 37 0.16 -1.09 3.64
CA ASP A 37 -0.08 -1.56 2.27
C ASP A 37 -0.97 -2.81 2.28
N LEU A 38 -0.62 -3.81 3.12
CA LEU A 38 -1.43 -5.02 3.25
C LEU A 38 -2.87 -4.73 3.67
N GLN A 39 -3.04 -3.83 4.66
CA GLN A 39 -4.37 -3.43 5.11
C GLN A 39 -5.14 -2.69 4.01
N TRP A 40 -4.47 -1.81 3.27
CA TRP A 40 -5.05 -1.11 2.15
C TRP A 40 -5.47 -2.06 1.04
N TRP A 41 -4.63 -2.99 0.62
CA TRP A 41 -4.94 -3.96 -0.43
C TRP A 41 -6.11 -4.87 -0.09
N LEU A 42 -6.20 -5.33 1.15
CA LEU A 42 -7.28 -6.21 1.59
C LEU A 42 -8.62 -5.49 1.69
N PHE A 43 -8.64 -4.26 2.18
CA PHE A 43 -9.91 -3.61 2.53
C PHE A 43 -10.36 -2.53 1.54
N TYR A 44 -9.45 -1.98 0.72
CA TYR A 44 -9.81 -1.03 -0.34
C TYR A 44 -9.83 -1.70 -1.72
N THR A 45 -10.59 -2.73 -1.87
CA THR A 45 -10.75 -3.53 -3.09
C THR A 45 -12.22 -3.59 -3.53
N ASP A 46 -12.45 -3.93 -4.79
CA ASP A 46 -13.78 -4.25 -5.30
C ASP A 46 -14.18 -5.72 -5.04
N LEU A 47 -13.21 -6.54 -4.65
CA LEU A 47 -13.47 -7.95 -4.29
C LEU A 47 -14.26 -8.05 -2.98
N PRO A 48 -15.26 -8.91 -2.92
CA PRO A 48 -16.00 -9.16 -1.68
C PRO A 48 -15.13 -9.93 -0.68
N PRO A 49 -15.29 -9.70 0.65
CA PRO A 49 -14.49 -10.38 1.67
C PRO A 49 -14.49 -11.91 1.61
N GLN A 50 -15.55 -12.52 1.06
CA GLN A 50 -15.67 -13.97 0.89
C GLN A 50 -14.57 -14.56 -0.03
N THR A 51 -13.99 -13.73 -0.93
CA THR A 51 -12.93 -14.19 -1.84
C THR A 51 -11.57 -14.33 -1.14
N TRP A 52 -11.38 -13.78 0.06
CA TRP A 52 -10.11 -13.86 0.77
C TRP A 52 -9.69 -15.30 1.09
N GLN A 53 -10.65 -16.19 1.36
CA GLN A 53 -10.36 -17.62 1.61
C GLN A 53 -9.72 -18.30 0.38
N SER A 54 -10.11 -17.92 -0.82
CA SER A 54 -9.52 -18.45 -2.07
C SER A 54 -8.28 -17.67 -2.51
N ASN A 55 -8.22 -16.38 -2.20
CA ASN A 55 -7.17 -15.49 -2.70
C ASN A 55 -5.97 -15.36 -1.75
N ILE A 56 -6.07 -15.86 -0.51
CA ILE A 56 -4.99 -15.78 0.45
C ILE A 56 -4.66 -17.19 0.95
N ARG A 57 -3.39 -17.55 0.86
CA ARG A 57 -2.86 -18.79 1.41
C ARG A 57 -1.76 -18.51 2.42
N LEU A 58 -1.80 -19.25 3.52
CA LEU A 58 -0.90 -19.12 4.64
C LEU A 58 -0.04 -20.38 4.78
N TRP A 59 1.24 -20.22 5.06
CA TRP A 59 2.16 -21.33 5.36
C TRP A 59 2.57 -21.26 6.82
N MET A 60 2.31 -22.37 7.50
CA MET A 60 2.56 -22.55 8.92
C MET A 60 3.71 -23.53 9.15
N GLN A 61 4.61 -23.19 10.06
CA GLN A 61 5.66 -24.11 10.52
C GLN A 61 5.62 -24.20 12.04
N ASN A 62 5.37 -25.39 12.57
CA ASN A 62 5.26 -25.65 14.01
C ASN A 62 4.23 -24.74 14.70
N GLY A 63 3.09 -24.49 14.06
CA GLY A 63 2.02 -23.63 14.58
C GLY A 63 2.26 -22.11 14.42
N ARG A 64 3.38 -21.68 13.83
CA ARG A 64 3.69 -20.27 13.55
C ARG A 64 3.53 -19.98 12.06
N LEU A 65 2.98 -18.80 11.73
CA LEU A 65 2.98 -18.30 10.37
C LEU A 65 4.40 -17.96 9.91
N VAL A 66 4.81 -18.50 8.76
CA VAL A 66 6.14 -18.28 8.17
C VAL A 66 6.08 -17.72 6.75
N GLY A 67 4.89 -17.60 6.19
CA GLY A 67 4.70 -16.96 4.90
C GLY A 67 3.24 -16.89 4.50
N TRP A 68 2.93 -16.00 3.57
CA TRP A 68 1.61 -15.87 2.97
C TRP A 68 1.73 -15.43 1.50
N ALA A 69 0.73 -15.78 0.71
CA ALA A 69 0.52 -15.25 -0.62
C ALA A 69 -0.86 -14.59 -0.70
N LEU A 70 -0.93 -13.46 -1.40
CA LEU A 70 -2.14 -12.71 -1.68
C LEU A 70 -2.31 -12.60 -3.19
N LEU A 71 -3.46 -13.04 -3.70
CA LEU A 71 -3.86 -12.87 -5.08
C LEU A 71 -4.81 -11.68 -5.17
N SER A 72 -4.57 -10.80 -6.13
CA SER A 72 -5.42 -9.65 -6.47
C SER A 72 -5.82 -9.73 -7.95
N PRO A 73 -6.76 -10.62 -8.32
CA PRO A 73 -7.15 -10.82 -9.71
C PRO A 73 -7.76 -9.57 -10.35
N ASP A 74 -8.41 -8.71 -9.55
CA ASP A 74 -8.93 -7.41 -9.99
C ASP A 74 -7.84 -6.37 -10.32
N GLN A 75 -6.59 -6.67 -9.98
CA GLN A 75 -5.39 -5.86 -10.25
C GLN A 75 -4.39 -6.59 -11.17
N ASP A 76 -4.74 -7.78 -11.68
CA ASP A 76 -3.83 -8.67 -12.43
C ASP A 76 -2.52 -8.94 -11.69
N ALA A 77 -2.57 -9.08 -10.36
CA ALA A 77 -1.38 -9.07 -9.51
C ALA A 77 -1.43 -10.11 -8.40
N PHE A 78 -0.26 -10.47 -7.90
CA PHE A 78 -0.11 -11.22 -6.66
C PHE A 78 1.11 -10.74 -5.87
N ASP A 79 1.11 -11.02 -4.58
CA ASP A 79 2.25 -10.78 -3.71
C ASP A 79 2.53 -12.02 -2.84
N VAL A 80 3.80 -12.20 -2.49
CA VAL A 80 4.29 -13.32 -1.68
C VAL A 80 5.25 -12.77 -0.65
N PHE A 81 4.98 -13.11 0.61
CA PHE A 81 5.84 -12.75 1.72
C PHE A 81 6.26 -13.98 2.51
N ALA A 82 7.55 -14.25 2.57
CA ALA A 82 8.15 -15.28 3.42
C ALA A 82 8.89 -14.64 4.60
N ASP A 83 8.98 -15.33 5.73
CA ASP A 83 9.89 -14.96 6.81
C ASP A 83 11.29 -14.72 6.22
N PRO A 84 11.97 -13.59 6.51
CA PRO A 84 13.27 -13.25 5.92
C PRO A 84 14.32 -14.35 5.99
N ARG A 85 14.24 -15.16 7.05
CA ARG A 85 15.15 -16.31 7.26
C ARG A 85 14.92 -17.48 6.29
N LEU A 86 13.78 -17.49 5.59
CA LEU A 86 13.36 -18.55 4.67
C LEU A 86 13.30 -18.05 3.21
N ARG A 87 13.67 -16.81 2.97
CA ARG A 87 13.69 -16.20 1.62
C ARG A 87 14.72 -16.89 0.72
N GLY A 88 14.42 -16.94 -0.58
CA GLY A 88 15.24 -17.60 -1.58
C GLY A 88 15.29 -19.12 -1.44
N GLY A 89 14.58 -19.70 -0.45
CA GLY A 89 14.55 -21.12 -0.18
C GLY A 89 13.31 -21.83 -0.75
N ALA A 90 13.24 -23.14 -0.48
CA ALA A 90 12.17 -24.01 -0.99
C ALA A 90 10.75 -23.52 -0.64
N LEU A 91 10.57 -22.92 0.55
CA LEU A 91 9.28 -22.37 0.95
C LEU A 91 8.82 -21.24 0.02
N GLU A 92 9.68 -20.25 -0.21
CA GLU A 92 9.33 -19.12 -1.05
C GLU A 92 9.08 -19.56 -2.49
N HIS A 93 9.85 -20.52 -3.00
CA HIS A 93 9.61 -21.12 -4.32
C HIS A 93 8.25 -21.83 -4.39
N GLU A 94 7.85 -22.56 -3.35
CA GLU A 94 6.51 -23.19 -3.28
C GLU A 94 5.40 -22.14 -3.29
N MET A 95 5.57 -21.05 -2.53
CA MET A 95 4.60 -19.97 -2.44
C MET A 95 4.43 -19.23 -3.77
N LEU A 96 5.54 -18.92 -4.44
CA LEU A 96 5.53 -18.28 -5.76
C LEU A 96 4.91 -19.20 -6.82
N ALA A 97 5.26 -20.49 -6.82
CA ALA A 97 4.69 -21.47 -7.74
C ALA A 97 3.17 -21.60 -7.55
N TRP A 98 2.70 -21.66 -6.31
CA TRP A 98 1.27 -21.67 -6.00
C TRP A 98 0.57 -20.41 -6.53
N ALA A 99 1.12 -19.22 -6.26
CA ALA A 99 0.52 -17.97 -6.71
C ALA A 99 0.41 -17.90 -8.24
N VAL A 100 1.47 -18.28 -8.95
CA VAL A 100 1.49 -18.33 -10.43
C VAL A 100 0.45 -19.32 -10.97
N GLU A 101 0.34 -20.51 -10.38
CA GLU A 101 -0.65 -21.52 -10.76
C GLU A 101 -2.07 -20.99 -10.59
N GLN A 102 -2.39 -20.41 -9.43
CA GLN A 102 -3.72 -19.87 -9.16
C GLN A 102 -4.06 -18.69 -10.10
N MET A 103 -3.12 -17.77 -10.30
CA MET A 103 -3.33 -16.64 -11.20
C MET A 103 -3.52 -17.06 -12.67
N SER A 104 -2.97 -18.20 -13.08
CA SER A 104 -3.14 -18.72 -14.43
C SER A 104 -4.58 -19.10 -14.76
N ALA A 105 -5.44 -19.29 -13.75
CA ALA A 105 -6.86 -19.56 -13.94
C ALA A 105 -7.67 -18.33 -14.42
N TYR A 106 -7.10 -17.14 -14.33
CA TYR A 106 -7.80 -15.87 -14.65
C TYR A 106 -7.56 -15.38 -16.07
N ASP A 107 -6.83 -16.08 -16.92
CA ASP A 107 -6.52 -15.70 -18.32
C ASP A 107 -6.06 -14.23 -18.48
N GLN A 108 -5.25 -13.75 -17.59
CA GLN A 108 -4.80 -12.36 -17.47
C GLN A 108 -3.28 -12.28 -17.36
N VAL A 109 -2.74 -11.09 -17.58
CA VAL A 109 -1.34 -10.80 -17.27
C VAL A 109 -1.12 -10.92 -15.76
N GLN A 110 -0.04 -11.58 -15.37
CA GLN A 110 0.34 -11.69 -13.96
C GLN A 110 1.42 -10.67 -13.64
N ASN A 111 1.15 -9.78 -12.72
CA ASN A 111 2.12 -8.80 -12.24
C ASN A 111 2.59 -9.15 -10.83
N VAL A 112 3.87 -8.93 -10.57
CA VAL A 112 4.46 -9.04 -9.23
C VAL A 112 5.50 -7.94 -9.05
N TRP A 113 5.54 -7.34 -7.86
CA TRP A 113 6.53 -6.31 -7.52
C TRP A 113 7.69 -6.90 -6.74
N VAL A 114 8.89 -6.49 -7.11
CA VAL A 114 10.13 -7.01 -6.52
C VAL A 114 11.09 -5.85 -6.26
N ALA A 115 11.71 -5.82 -5.10
CA ALA A 115 12.78 -4.87 -4.85
C ALA A 115 13.95 -5.08 -5.82
N GLU A 116 14.54 -4.00 -6.32
CA GLU A 116 15.64 -4.05 -7.29
C GLU A 116 16.88 -4.81 -6.80
N ASP A 117 17.03 -5.01 -5.51
CA ASP A 117 18.12 -5.73 -4.84
C ASP A 117 17.73 -7.15 -4.37
N ASP A 118 16.53 -7.63 -4.70
CA ASP A 118 16.08 -8.99 -4.41
C ASP A 118 16.49 -9.95 -5.55
N GLU A 119 17.79 -10.18 -5.70
CA GLU A 119 18.35 -11.00 -6.78
C GLU A 119 17.77 -12.42 -6.82
N ALA A 120 17.51 -13.02 -5.66
CA ALA A 120 16.98 -14.39 -5.58
C ALA A 120 15.58 -14.48 -6.19
N ARG A 121 14.69 -13.53 -5.85
CA ARG A 121 13.33 -13.48 -6.39
C ARG A 121 13.32 -13.09 -7.86
N ILE A 122 14.15 -12.13 -8.28
CA ILE A 122 14.33 -11.75 -9.67
C ILE A 122 14.72 -12.95 -10.50
N HIS A 123 15.75 -13.69 -10.09
CA HIS A 123 16.23 -14.87 -10.80
C HIS A 123 15.14 -15.96 -10.89
N TRP A 124 14.41 -16.20 -9.81
CA TRP A 124 13.30 -17.17 -9.82
C TRP A 124 12.23 -16.78 -10.85
N LEU A 125 11.81 -15.51 -10.85
CA LEU A 125 10.78 -14.99 -11.77
C LEU A 125 11.20 -15.12 -13.22
N GLU A 126 12.43 -14.73 -13.56
CA GLU A 126 13.00 -14.85 -14.92
C GLU A 126 13.02 -16.31 -15.36
N ALA A 127 13.47 -17.24 -14.50
CA ALA A 127 13.48 -18.69 -14.78
C ALA A 127 12.07 -19.27 -15.02
N HIS A 128 11.01 -18.59 -14.53
CA HIS A 128 9.62 -19.01 -14.70
C HIS A 128 8.86 -18.19 -15.75
N GLY A 129 9.59 -17.49 -16.63
CA GLY A 129 9.04 -16.80 -17.80
C GLY A 129 8.44 -15.43 -17.52
N PHE A 130 8.75 -14.81 -16.36
CA PHE A 130 8.44 -13.41 -16.14
C PHE A 130 9.51 -12.52 -16.77
N THR A 131 9.09 -11.36 -17.25
CA THR A 131 9.97 -10.33 -17.81
C THR A 131 9.83 -9.03 -17.00
N CYS A 132 10.95 -8.34 -16.79
CA CYS A 132 10.93 -7.03 -16.15
C CYS A 132 10.30 -6.01 -17.08
N ALA A 133 9.26 -5.31 -16.62
CA ALA A 133 8.64 -4.22 -17.34
C ALA A 133 9.45 -2.92 -17.20
N GLU A 134 9.27 -1.98 -18.12
CA GLU A 134 9.86 -0.64 -18.00
C GLU A 134 9.28 0.13 -16.81
N SER A 135 7.98 -0.07 -16.54
CA SER A 135 7.30 0.59 -15.42
C SER A 135 7.78 0.04 -14.07
N HIS A 136 8.05 0.92 -13.14
CA HIS A 136 8.41 0.56 -11.77
C HIS A 136 7.90 1.61 -10.78
N THR A 137 7.77 1.21 -9.54
CA THR A 137 7.41 2.10 -8.43
C THR A 137 8.66 2.55 -7.71
N ILE A 138 8.68 3.80 -7.24
CA ILE A 138 9.76 4.34 -6.42
C ILE A 138 9.25 4.45 -4.99
N LEU A 139 9.96 3.80 -4.07
CA LEU A 139 9.80 3.98 -2.63
C LEU A 139 10.62 5.21 -2.19
N PHE A 140 9.95 6.15 -1.58
CA PHE A 140 10.56 7.32 -0.95
C PHE A 140 10.54 7.17 0.57
N LYS A 141 11.61 7.64 1.22
CA LYS A 141 11.72 7.67 2.68
C LYS A 141 12.11 9.05 3.17
N ARG A 142 11.69 9.38 4.39
CA ARG A 142 12.05 10.60 5.10
C ARG A 142 12.21 10.33 6.58
N SER A 143 13.32 10.81 7.19
CA SER A 143 13.46 10.87 8.64
C SER A 143 12.52 11.93 9.24
N LEU A 144 11.92 11.61 10.37
CA LEU A 144 11.08 12.52 11.16
C LEU A 144 11.88 13.27 12.25
N SER A 145 13.21 13.12 12.27
CA SER A 145 14.08 13.96 13.09
C SER A 145 14.03 15.42 12.62
N GLY A 146 14.20 16.35 13.54
CA GLY A 146 14.20 17.78 13.19
C GLY A 146 12.81 18.43 13.12
N SER A 147 12.76 19.64 12.56
CA SER A 147 11.55 20.45 12.49
C SER A 147 10.66 20.08 11.31
N LEU A 148 9.38 19.91 11.56
CA LEU A 148 8.34 19.65 10.57
C LEU A 148 7.40 20.85 10.48
N LYS A 149 7.92 21.98 10.03
CA LYS A 149 7.13 23.22 9.91
C LYS A 149 6.22 23.15 8.71
N ARG A 150 4.92 23.03 8.96
CA ARG A 150 3.88 23.03 7.94
C ARG A 150 3.73 24.44 7.33
N PRO A 151 3.67 24.58 6.00
CA PRO A 151 3.32 25.85 5.37
C PRO A 151 1.93 26.35 5.82
N PRO A 152 1.66 27.66 5.77
CA PRO A 152 0.34 28.18 6.07
C PRO A 152 -0.69 27.66 5.07
N LEU A 153 -1.92 27.48 5.54
CA LEU A 153 -3.05 27.18 4.66
C LEU A 153 -3.42 28.43 3.84
N PRO A 154 -3.84 28.26 2.60
CA PRO A 154 -4.50 29.33 1.87
C PRO A 154 -5.79 29.79 2.59
N GLU A 155 -6.17 31.04 2.39
CA GLU A 155 -7.36 31.63 3.01
C GLU A 155 -8.62 30.79 2.71
N GLY A 156 -9.44 30.58 3.73
CA GLY A 156 -10.68 29.82 3.66
C GLY A 156 -10.53 28.29 3.67
N PHE A 157 -9.31 27.74 3.51
CA PHE A 157 -9.10 26.31 3.66
C PHE A 157 -8.90 25.90 5.12
N SER A 158 -9.30 24.67 5.45
CA SER A 158 -9.12 24.10 6.78
C SER A 158 -8.58 22.66 6.71
N ILE A 159 -8.03 22.17 7.83
CA ILE A 159 -7.60 20.75 7.95
C ILE A 159 -8.45 20.09 9.04
N ARG A 160 -8.92 18.89 8.73
CA ARG A 160 -9.59 18.02 9.70
C ARG A 160 -9.28 16.55 9.40
N THR A 161 -9.60 15.67 10.33
CA THR A 161 -9.66 14.23 10.09
C THR A 161 -11.00 13.82 9.50
N SER A 162 -11.05 12.59 9.02
CA SER A 162 -12.30 11.96 8.61
C SER A 162 -13.26 11.81 9.80
N ARG A 163 -14.55 11.85 9.51
CA ARG A 163 -15.65 11.51 10.44
C ARG A 163 -16.16 10.09 10.22
N GLY A 164 -15.35 9.25 9.56
CA GLY A 164 -15.73 7.89 9.24
C GLY A 164 -16.71 7.83 8.07
N GLU A 165 -17.70 6.94 8.17
CA GLU A 165 -18.67 6.64 7.11
C GLU A 165 -19.42 7.88 6.58
N GLU A 166 -19.65 8.89 7.43
CA GLU A 166 -20.29 10.15 7.02
C GLU A 166 -19.52 10.86 5.91
N ASP A 167 -18.21 10.69 5.84
CA ASP A 167 -17.36 11.29 4.84
C ASP A 167 -17.10 10.41 3.61
N ALA A 168 -17.61 9.18 3.59
CA ALA A 168 -17.29 8.21 2.54
C ALA A 168 -17.56 8.74 1.13
N ARG A 169 -18.74 9.33 0.90
CA ARG A 169 -19.10 9.89 -0.39
C ARG A 169 -18.28 11.14 -0.73
N LEU A 170 -18.09 12.04 0.24
CA LEU A 170 -17.30 13.27 0.08
C LEU A 170 -15.84 12.95 -0.26
N ARG A 171 -15.23 12.00 0.46
CA ARG A 171 -13.88 11.51 0.22
C ARG A 171 -13.76 10.86 -1.16
N SER A 172 -14.78 10.10 -1.56
CA SER A 172 -14.79 9.40 -2.85
C SER A 172 -14.84 10.37 -4.04
N VAL A 173 -15.51 11.51 -3.93
CA VAL A 173 -15.46 12.55 -4.97
C VAL A 173 -14.03 13.00 -5.21
N ALA A 174 -13.31 13.30 -4.13
CA ALA A 174 -11.92 13.74 -4.24
C ALA A 174 -11.00 12.65 -4.81
N SER A 175 -11.15 11.39 -4.37
CA SER A 175 -10.29 10.30 -4.85
C SER A 175 -10.61 9.88 -6.29
N HIS A 176 -11.87 9.81 -6.66
CA HIS A 176 -12.30 9.50 -8.02
C HIS A 176 -11.67 10.48 -9.02
N ALA A 177 -11.75 11.78 -8.71
CA ALA A 177 -11.17 12.83 -9.54
C ALA A 177 -9.63 12.84 -9.49
N ALA A 178 -9.02 12.68 -8.31
CA ALA A 178 -7.56 12.73 -8.13
C ALA A 178 -6.83 11.60 -8.87
N PHE A 179 -7.43 10.41 -8.94
CA PHE A 179 -6.88 9.24 -9.63
C PHE A 179 -7.44 9.03 -11.04
N GLY A 180 -8.28 9.95 -11.53
CA GLY A 180 -8.82 9.87 -12.89
C GLY A 180 -9.60 8.58 -13.16
N SER A 181 -10.34 8.07 -12.17
CA SER A 181 -11.06 6.81 -12.33
C SER A 181 -12.12 6.90 -13.42
N LEU A 182 -12.14 5.93 -14.32
CA LEU A 182 -13.16 5.79 -15.37
C LEU A 182 -14.40 5.04 -14.89
N LYS A 183 -14.36 4.46 -13.69
CA LYS A 183 -15.48 3.73 -13.11
C LYS A 183 -16.64 4.70 -12.81
N PRO A 184 -17.90 4.37 -13.11
CA PRO A 184 -19.02 5.18 -12.72
C PRO A 184 -19.00 5.48 -11.22
N PHE A 185 -19.30 6.73 -10.83
CA PHE A 185 -19.15 7.15 -9.44
C PHE A 185 -19.98 6.30 -8.46
N ASP A 186 -21.19 5.91 -8.85
CA ASP A 186 -22.07 5.09 -8.01
C ASP A 186 -21.56 3.65 -7.83
N GLU A 187 -20.66 3.18 -8.68
CA GLU A 187 -19.94 1.92 -8.52
C GLU A 187 -18.60 2.11 -7.78
N TYR A 188 -18.05 3.32 -7.79
CA TYR A 188 -16.76 3.64 -7.18
C TYR A 188 -16.85 3.87 -5.67
N TRP A 189 -17.78 4.72 -5.21
CA TRP A 189 -17.81 5.17 -3.81
C TRP A 189 -18.13 4.06 -2.79
N PRO A 190 -18.88 2.96 -3.10
CA PRO A 190 -19.19 1.94 -2.12
C PRO A 190 -17.95 1.22 -1.55
N ARG A 191 -16.86 1.12 -2.32
CA ARG A 191 -15.62 0.55 -1.78
C ARG A 191 -15.01 1.42 -0.67
N THR A 192 -15.12 2.74 -0.79
CA THR A 192 -14.68 3.66 0.27
C THR A 192 -15.49 3.46 1.54
N LEU A 193 -16.81 3.30 1.42
CA LEU A 193 -17.66 3.01 2.57
C LEU A 193 -17.29 1.67 3.22
N ARG A 194 -17.11 0.61 2.43
CA ARG A 194 -16.67 -0.70 2.95
C ARG A 194 -15.32 -0.60 3.67
N PHE A 195 -14.38 0.14 3.10
CA PHE A 195 -13.10 0.39 3.75
C PHE A 195 -13.24 1.12 5.08
N MET A 196 -14.07 2.17 5.14
CA MET A 196 -14.33 2.92 6.37
C MET A 196 -15.08 2.10 7.45
N GLN A 197 -15.79 1.03 7.06
CA GLN A 197 -16.44 0.06 7.93
C GLN A 197 -15.51 -1.08 8.36
N SER A 198 -14.33 -1.16 7.78
CA SER A 198 -13.38 -2.25 8.07
C SER A 198 -12.73 -2.09 9.45
N PRO A 199 -12.27 -3.20 10.06
CA PRO A 199 -11.64 -3.18 11.38
C PRO A 199 -10.26 -2.49 11.39
N VAL A 200 -9.71 -2.19 10.21
CA VAL A 200 -8.38 -1.56 10.08
C VAL A 200 -8.46 -0.05 9.87
N TYR A 201 -9.64 0.47 9.64
CA TYR A 201 -9.82 1.90 9.39
C TYR A 201 -9.79 2.71 10.68
N VAL A 202 -8.91 3.72 10.69
CA VAL A 202 -8.77 4.67 11.80
C VAL A 202 -9.10 6.08 11.29
N PRO A 203 -10.27 6.65 11.61
CA PRO A 203 -10.67 7.97 11.09
C PRO A 203 -9.66 9.08 11.37
N GLN A 204 -8.96 9.03 12.50
CA GLN A 204 -7.94 10.01 12.88
C GLN A 204 -6.70 9.96 11.99
N HIS A 205 -6.45 8.84 11.32
CA HIS A 205 -5.34 8.66 10.39
C HIS A 205 -5.67 9.13 8.97
N GLU A 206 -6.94 9.35 8.63
CA GLU A 206 -7.31 9.95 7.35
C GLU A 206 -7.47 11.47 7.50
N ILE A 207 -6.65 12.22 6.78
CA ILE A 207 -6.50 13.67 6.91
C ILE A 207 -7.02 14.34 5.66
N PHE A 208 -7.87 15.35 5.82
CA PHE A 208 -8.45 16.15 4.74
C PHE A 208 -7.99 17.59 4.81
N VAL A 209 -7.73 18.18 3.65
CA VAL A 209 -7.78 19.62 3.43
C VAL A 209 -9.13 19.93 2.83
N ILE A 210 -9.93 20.75 3.53
CA ILE A 210 -11.27 21.15 3.14
C ILE A 210 -11.22 22.52 2.49
N ALA A 211 -11.82 22.64 1.32
CA ALA A 211 -11.98 23.91 0.60
C ALA A 211 -13.06 24.81 1.26
N PRO A 212 -13.08 26.13 0.97
CA PRO A 212 -14.13 27.03 1.43
C PRO A 212 -15.56 26.58 1.03
N THR A 213 -15.68 25.84 -0.05
CA THR A 213 -16.92 25.24 -0.57
C THR A 213 -17.38 23.99 0.19
N GLY A 214 -16.57 23.48 1.14
CA GLY A 214 -16.84 22.27 1.90
C GLY A 214 -16.34 20.98 1.25
N GLU A 215 -15.79 21.04 0.04
CA GLU A 215 -15.25 19.88 -0.68
C GLU A 215 -13.92 19.40 -0.07
N VAL A 216 -13.61 18.10 -0.19
CA VAL A 216 -12.27 17.58 0.08
C VAL A 216 -11.35 17.96 -1.08
N ALA A 217 -10.49 18.95 -0.83
CA ALA A 217 -9.53 19.44 -1.82
C ALA A 217 -8.30 18.55 -1.94
N SER A 218 -7.84 17.98 -0.82
CA SER A 218 -6.71 17.04 -0.77
C SER A 218 -6.88 16.10 0.42
N TYR A 219 -6.39 14.87 0.31
CA TYR A 219 -6.51 13.88 1.37
C TYR A 219 -5.33 12.90 1.38
N CYS A 220 -5.06 12.34 2.53
CA CYS A 220 -4.16 11.18 2.66
C CYS A 220 -4.59 10.30 3.84
N ILE A 221 -4.15 9.05 3.82
CA ILE A 221 -4.16 8.19 4.98
C ILE A 221 -2.71 7.99 5.43
N ILE A 222 -2.49 8.04 6.74
CA ILE A 222 -1.24 7.66 7.38
C ILE A 222 -1.40 6.30 8.05
N TRP A 223 -0.37 5.47 7.94
CA TRP A 223 -0.28 4.16 8.56
C TRP A 223 0.91 4.11 9.49
N THR A 224 0.82 3.33 10.56
CA THR A 224 1.88 3.22 11.56
C THR A 224 2.32 1.78 11.74
N ASP A 225 3.62 1.56 11.68
CA ASP A 225 4.31 0.34 12.11
C ASP A 225 5.07 0.69 13.41
N THR A 226 4.41 0.44 14.53
CA THR A 226 4.95 0.81 15.86
C THR A 226 6.19 0.02 16.23
N LEU A 227 6.32 -1.24 15.75
CA LEU A 227 7.49 -2.08 15.99
C LEU A 227 8.75 -1.49 15.35
N ASN A 228 8.63 -0.99 14.13
CA ASN A 228 9.74 -0.41 13.37
C ASN A 228 9.79 1.12 13.48
N LYS A 229 8.86 1.75 14.19
CA LYS A 229 8.68 3.21 14.29
C LYS A 229 8.64 3.86 12.90
N ALA A 230 7.97 3.21 11.96
CA ALA A 230 7.85 3.62 10.57
C ALA A 230 6.41 4.02 10.24
N GLY A 231 6.25 5.21 9.66
CA GLY A 231 4.99 5.65 9.08
C GLY A 231 4.94 5.42 7.57
N HIS A 232 3.74 5.37 7.02
CA HIS A 232 3.52 5.27 5.58
C HIS A 232 2.33 6.13 5.15
N PHE A 233 2.40 6.67 3.93
CA PHE A 233 1.30 7.41 3.29
C PHE A 233 0.73 6.59 2.14
N GLU A 234 -0.52 6.14 2.28
CA GLU A 234 -1.24 5.44 1.22
C GLU A 234 -2.76 5.55 1.48
N PRO A 235 -3.53 6.16 0.57
CA PRO A 235 -3.12 6.94 -0.58
C PRO A 235 -2.84 8.42 -0.25
N VAL A 236 -2.32 9.16 -1.25
CA VAL A 236 -2.22 10.63 -1.24
C VAL A 236 -2.89 11.17 -2.50
N GLY A 237 -3.88 12.04 -2.36
CA GLY A 237 -4.61 12.59 -3.49
C GLY A 237 -4.93 14.09 -3.35
N THR A 238 -4.96 14.81 -4.49
CA THR A 238 -5.44 16.18 -4.58
C THR A 238 -6.39 16.28 -5.75
N HIS A 239 -7.62 16.71 -5.49
CA HIS A 239 -8.64 16.90 -6.51
C HIS A 239 -8.14 17.89 -7.59
N PRO A 240 -8.31 17.64 -8.89
CA PRO A 240 -7.76 18.45 -9.97
C PRO A 240 -8.06 19.94 -9.86
N ASN A 241 -9.26 20.32 -9.45
CA ASN A 241 -9.67 21.73 -9.28
C ASN A 241 -8.89 22.47 -8.19
N PHE A 242 -8.19 21.77 -7.32
CA PHE A 242 -7.45 22.35 -6.20
C PHE A 242 -5.93 22.10 -6.30
N GLN A 243 -5.45 21.49 -7.37
CA GLN A 243 -4.03 21.28 -7.62
C GLN A 243 -3.27 22.62 -7.78
N ARG A 244 -1.94 22.56 -7.67
CA ARG A 244 -1.02 23.72 -7.83
C ARG A 244 -1.20 24.85 -6.81
N ARG A 245 -1.93 24.59 -5.72
CA ARG A 245 -2.13 25.52 -4.58
C ARG A 245 -1.30 25.16 -3.34
N GLY A 246 -0.37 24.21 -3.45
CA GLY A 246 0.46 23.76 -2.34
C GLY A 246 -0.24 22.84 -1.32
N LEU A 247 -1.50 22.42 -1.57
CA LEU A 247 -2.30 21.66 -0.61
C LEU A 247 -1.72 20.30 -0.30
N GLY A 248 -1.22 19.57 -1.31
CA GLY A 248 -0.56 18.29 -1.10
C GLY A 248 0.68 18.40 -0.18
N LYS A 249 1.46 19.48 -0.33
CA LYS A 249 2.61 19.76 0.54
C LYS A 249 2.17 20.03 1.98
N ILE A 250 1.14 20.82 2.17
CA ILE A 250 0.56 21.14 3.47
C ILE A 250 0.05 19.86 4.15
N LEU A 251 -0.68 19.03 3.41
CA LEU A 251 -1.24 17.76 3.85
C LEU A 251 -0.14 16.78 4.31
N LEU A 252 0.90 16.60 3.50
CA LEU A 252 2.02 15.72 3.86
C LEU A 252 2.75 16.21 5.13
N PHE A 253 2.99 17.52 5.27
CA PHE A 253 3.58 18.05 6.51
C PHE A 253 2.68 17.81 7.73
N GLU A 254 1.37 17.90 7.59
CA GLU A 254 0.43 17.57 8.66
C GLU A 254 0.50 16.08 9.02
N GLY A 255 0.49 15.20 8.03
CA GLY A 255 0.66 13.75 8.25
C GLY A 255 2.00 13.42 8.92
N LEU A 256 3.11 14.01 8.45
CA LEU A 256 4.44 13.81 9.06
C LEU A 256 4.49 14.27 10.54
N ARG A 257 3.81 15.37 10.88
CA ARG A 257 3.71 15.83 12.28
C ARG A 257 2.94 14.84 13.13
N ARG A 258 1.83 14.29 12.62
CA ARG A 258 1.04 13.28 13.32
C ARG A 258 1.83 11.99 13.52
N LEU A 259 2.44 11.45 12.45
CA LEU A 259 3.31 10.28 12.56
C LEU A 259 4.40 10.47 13.61
N LYS A 260 5.05 11.64 13.63
CA LYS A 260 6.04 11.98 14.67
C LYS A 260 5.44 12.01 16.08
N SER A 261 4.24 12.59 16.25
CA SER A 261 3.57 12.64 17.56
C SER A 261 3.12 11.26 18.06
N GLU A 262 2.93 10.30 17.13
CA GLU A 262 2.64 8.89 17.42
C GLU A 262 3.91 8.04 17.61
N GLY A 263 5.09 8.69 17.65
CA GLY A 263 6.35 8.03 17.96
C GLY A 263 7.09 7.42 16.78
N MET A 264 6.65 7.69 15.54
CA MET A 264 7.37 7.26 14.34
C MET A 264 8.67 8.04 14.17
N SER A 265 9.72 7.39 13.69
CA SER A 265 11.04 7.98 13.44
C SER A 265 11.31 8.24 11.97
N GLU A 266 10.62 7.53 11.10
CA GLU A 266 10.67 7.71 9.64
C GLU A 266 9.26 7.64 9.03
N ALA A 267 9.13 8.14 7.81
CA ALA A 267 7.94 7.98 6.98
C ALA A 267 8.33 7.55 5.56
N SER A 268 7.45 6.80 4.92
CA SER A 268 7.58 6.37 3.53
C SER A 268 6.35 6.72 2.70
N VAL A 269 6.52 6.74 1.38
CA VAL A 269 5.46 6.90 0.38
C VAL A 269 5.95 6.31 -0.92
N CYS A 270 5.05 5.77 -1.73
CA CYS A 270 5.36 5.21 -3.04
C CYS A 270 4.70 6.01 -4.17
N THR A 271 5.31 5.97 -5.36
CA THR A 271 4.68 6.45 -6.60
C THR A 271 5.33 5.81 -7.82
N ASN A 272 4.61 5.77 -8.94
CA ASN A 272 5.16 5.34 -10.21
C ASN A 272 6.28 6.26 -10.67
N HIS A 273 7.27 5.70 -11.37
CA HIS A 273 8.46 6.40 -11.83
C HIS A 273 8.17 7.55 -12.83
N ASP A 274 7.05 7.48 -13.53
CA ASP A 274 6.59 8.46 -14.51
C ASP A 274 5.67 9.55 -13.91
N ASN A 275 5.28 9.42 -12.64
CA ASN A 275 4.46 10.43 -11.96
C ASN A 275 5.30 11.62 -11.46
N ALA A 276 5.74 12.47 -12.41
CA ALA A 276 6.59 13.62 -12.12
C ALA A 276 5.98 14.57 -11.07
N ALA A 277 4.65 14.70 -11.02
CA ALA A 277 3.96 15.55 -10.06
C ALA A 277 4.10 15.05 -8.62
N ALA A 278 3.91 13.74 -8.39
CA ALA A 278 4.08 13.13 -7.07
C ALA A 278 5.56 13.13 -6.65
N ILE A 279 6.47 12.80 -7.56
CA ILE A 279 7.93 12.84 -7.30
C ILE A 279 8.33 14.24 -6.82
N SER A 280 8.00 15.29 -7.58
CA SER A 280 8.29 16.68 -7.22
C SER A 280 7.67 17.07 -5.88
N LEU A 281 6.44 16.63 -5.62
CA LEU A 281 5.76 16.87 -4.35
C LEU A 281 6.54 16.25 -3.19
N TYR A 282 6.89 14.96 -3.28
CA TYR A 282 7.58 14.23 -2.21
C TYR A 282 8.97 14.78 -1.94
N GLU A 283 9.75 15.07 -2.99
CA GLU A 283 11.06 15.71 -2.88
C GLU A 283 10.95 17.11 -2.22
N SER A 284 9.93 17.91 -2.57
CA SER A 284 9.68 19.24 -1.99
C SER A 284 9.35 19.19 -0.49
N VAL A 285 8.91 18.04 -0.01
CA VAL A 285 8.61 17.78 1.41
C VAL A 285 9.80 17.13 2.12
N GLY A 286 10.88 16.81 1.39
CA GLY A 286 12.13 16.27 1.93
C GLY A 286 12.17 14.74 1.99
N PHE A 287 11.30 14.06 1.28
CA PHE A 287 11.48 12.64 1.01
C PHE A 287 12.62 12.44 0.01
N GLN A 288 13.34 11.35 0.16
CA GLN A 288 14.42 10.92 -0.73
C GLN A 288 14.08 9.57 -1.34
N LYS A 289 14.48 9.36 -2.60
CA LYS A 289 14.36 8.07 -3.26
C LYS A 289 15.19 7.05 -2.48
N SER A 290 14.57 5.95 -2.11
CA SER A 290 15.19 4.89 -1.32
C SER A 290 15.45 3.64 -2.14
N LYS A 291 14.44 3.18 -2.92
CA LYS A 291 14.51 1.91 -3.63
C LYS A 291 13.54 1.91 -4.81
N ARG A 292 13.87 1.18 -5.87
CA ARG A 292 12.91 0.85 -6.94
C ARG A 292 12.25 -0.49 -6.65
N LEU A 293 10.95 -0.54 -6.92
CA LEU A 293 10.15 -1.75 -6.92
C LEU A 293 9.85 -2.07 -8.38
N LEU A 294 10.58 -3.04 -8.91
CA LEU A 294 10.46 -3.47 -10.30
C LEU A 294 9.15 -4.21 -10.48
N THR A 295 8.51 -4.02 -11.62
CA THR A 295 7.32 -4.79 -12.01
C THR A 295 7.75 -5.93 -12.93
N PHE A 296 7.53 -7.16 -12.51
CA PHE A 296 7.70 -8.34 -13.35
C PHE A 296 6.35 -8.79 -13.89
N ARG A 297 6.32 -9.17 -15.18
CA ARG A 297 5.10 -9.57 -15.88
C ARG A 297 5.27 -10.90 -16.56
N LYS A 298 4.22 -11.72 -16.46
CA LYS A 298 4.05 -12.92 -17.27
C LYS A 298 2.71 -12.82 -18.00
N GLY A 299 2.74 -12.76 -19.34
CA GLY A 299 1.54 -12.85 -20.15
C GLY A 299 1.06 -14.29 -20.24
N ASN A 300 -0.23 -14.52 -20.49
CA ASN A 300 -0.65 -15.81 -20.96
C ASN A 300 0.02 -16.05 -22.32
N THR A 301 0.79 -17.10 -22.41
CA THR A 301 1.25 -17.65 -23.69
C THR A 301 0.00 -18.12 -24.45
N LEU A 302 -0.45 -17.31 -25.44
CA LEU A 302 -1.41 -17.77 -26.43
C LEU A 302 -0.82 -18.93 -27.22
#